data_50ca07aca44fac8f6e3ca2af17d5c0fb
#
_entry.id   50ca07aca44fac8f6e3ca2af17d5c0fb
#
_cell.length_a   1.000
_cell.length_b   1.000
_cell.length_c   1.000
_cell.angle_alpha   90.00
_cell.angle_beta   90.00
_cell.angle_gamma   90.00
#
_symmetry.space_group_name_H-M   'P 1'
#
loop_
_entity.id
_entity.type
_entity.pdbx_description
1 polymer ?
#
loop_
_entity_poly.entity_id
_entity_poly.type
_entity_poly.pdbx_seq_one_letter_code
_entity_poly.pdbx_strand_id
1 'polypeptide(L)'
;MIVPGVVGYDDGAMRMTATRNPPGLAIAGEIDESTYPALVARLEELAGRDEIHLNLAGVEYCDLAGLRAMVLMAGAGRSSDSRRVVLHEVPPQLQTVLGIVGWDSTPGLVIDQRPSGRG
;
A
#
# COMPACT_ATOMS: atom_id res chain seq x y z
N MET A 1 10.00 22.94 3.70
CA MET A 1 9.05 23.18 4.76
C MET A 1 7.87 22.22 4.67
N ILE A 2 7.47 21.67 5.80
CA ILE A 2 6.41 20.68 5.80
C ILE A 2 5.09 21.36 6.10
N VAL A 3 4.13 21.13 5.24
CA VAL A 3 2.79 21.64 5.43
C VAL A 3 2.05 20.70 6.35
N PRO A 4 1.43 21.19 7.42
CA PRO A 4 0.68 20.33 8.31
C PRO A 4 -0.38 19.55 7.55
N GLY A 5 -0.48 18.28 7.83
CA GLY A 5 -1.44 17.43 7.17
C GLY A 5 -0.94 16.80 5.89
N VAL A 6 0.19 17.23 5.38
CA VAL A 6 0.80 16.60 4.22
C VAL A 6 1.88 15.68 4.73
N VAL A 7 1.71 14.40 4.47
CA VAL A 7 2.66 13.39 4.90
C VAL A 7 3.39 12.89 3.68
N GLY A 8 4.68 13.14 3.63
CA GLY A 8 5.50 12.70 2.53
C GLY A 8 6.76 12.04 3.04
N TYR A 9 7.31 11.17 2.24
CA TYR A 9 8.56 10.51 2.52
C TYR A 9 9.28 10.32 1.21
N ASP A 10 10.55 10.66 1.19
CA ASP A 10 11.35 10.51 -0.02
C ASP A 10 12.81 10.39 0.39
N ASP A 11 13.38 9.19 0.19
CA ASP A 11 14.78 8.96 0.52
C ASP A 11 15.62 8.72 -0.75
N GLY A 12 15.06 9.04 -1.91
CA GLY A 12 15.73 8.83 -3.17
C GLY A 12 15.47 7.47 -3.78
N ALA A 13 15.18 6.47 -2.97
CA ALA A 13 14.87 5.13 -3.46
C ALA A 13 13.37 4.88 -3.46
N MET A 14 12.68 5.41 -2.48
CA MET A 14 11.24 5.24 -2.37
C MET A 14 10.61 6.56 -1.99
N ARG A 15 9.43 6.81 -2.54
CA ARG A 15 8.66 8.01 -2.20
C ARG A 15 7.25 7.60 -1.82
N MET A 16 6.74 8.21 -0.76
CA MET A 16 5.37 7.98 -0.32
C MET A 16 4.68 9.31 -0.12
N THR A 17 3.46 9.40 -0.61
CA THR A 17 2.68 10.62 -0.53
C THR A 17 1.28 10.28 -0.04
N ALA A 18 0.82 11.01 0.96
CA ALA A 18 -0.54 10.80 1.45
C ALA A 18 -1.54 11.23 0.41
N THR A 19 -2.61 10.46 0.27
CA THR A 19 -3.70 10.79 -0.63
C THR A 19 -4.94 11.12 0.19
N ARG A 20 -5.88 11.84 -0.44
CA ARG A 20 -7.08 12.27 0.29
C ARG A 20 -8.36 11.64 -0.23
N ASN A 21 -8.47 11.47 -1.53
CA ASN A 21 -9.69 10.98 -2.14
C ASN A 21 -9.36 9.86 -3.09
N PRO A 22 -9.32 8.65 -2.61
CA PRO A 22 -9.61 8.23 -1.23
C PRO A 22 -8.41 8.41 -0.31
N PRO A 23 -8.63 8.43 1.00
CA PRO A 23 -7.52 8.53 1.94
C PRO A 23 -6.63 7.31 1.88
N GLY A 24 -5.34 7.54 1.80
CA GLY A 24 -4.40 6.44 1.71
C GLY A 24 -3.01 6.92 1.41
N LEU A 25 -2.30 6.13 0.61
CA LEU A 25 -0.89 6.37 0.37
C LEU A 25 -0.54 6.00 -1.06
N ALA A 26 0.16 6.88 -1.75
CA ALA A 26 0.73 6.59 -3.05
C ALA A 26 2.20 6.28 -2.85
N ILE A 27 2.66 5.15 -3.37
CA ILE A 27 4.02 4.68 -3.16
C ILE A 27 4.71 4.56 -4.52
N ALA A 28 5.94 5.04 -4.59
CA ALA A 28 6.72 5.01 -5.82
C ALA A 28 8.15 4.58 -5.49
N GLY A 29 8.81 3.98 -6.47
CA GLY A 29 10.21 3.61 -6.34
C GLY A 29 10.38 2.16 -5.93
N GLU A 30 11.33 1.90 -5.06
CA GLU A 30 11.74 0.55 -4.70
C GLU A 30 11.39 0.24 -3.26
N ILE A 31 10.73 -0.88 -3.07
CA ILE A 31 10.41 -1.39 -1.74
C ILE A 31 11.30 -2.61 -1.52
N ASP A 32 12.30 -2.46 -0.68
CA ASP A 32 13.23 -3.53 -0.35
C ASP A 32 13.59 -3.44 1.12
N GLU A 33 14.58 -4.22 1.55
CA GLU A 33 14.87 -4.24 2.97
C GLU A 33 15.38 -2.90 3.48
N SER A 34 15.97 -2.08 2.63
CA SER A 34 16.45 -0.78 3.08
C SER A 34 15.33 0.23 3.25
N THR A 35 14.23 0.09 2.50
CA THR A 35 13.11 1.01 2.59
C THR A 35 11.96 0.44 3.42
N TYR A 36 12.03 -0.83 3.76
CA TYR A 36 10.97 -1.52 4.49
C TYR A 36 10.58 -0.83 5.79
N PRO A 37 11.53 -0.39 6.64
CA PRO A 37 11.12 0.24 7.90
C PRO A 37 10.28 1.49 7.69
N ALA A 38 10.60 2.29 6.67
CA ALA A 38 9.82 3.48 6.39
C ALA A 38 8.42 3.12 5.91
N LEU A 39 8.31 2.08 5.08
CA LEU A 39 7.01 1.61 4.62
C LEU A 39 6.15 1.17 5.80
N VAL A 40 6.71 0.35 6.67
CA VAL A 40 5.95 -0.17 7.81
C VAL A 40 5.50 0.97 8.71
N ALA A 41 6.36 1.96 8.94
CA ALA A 41 5.99 3.09 9.79
C ALA A 41 4.79 3.83 9.22
N ARG A 42 4.76 4.02 7.90
CA ARG A 42 3.63 4.70 7.28
C ARG A 42 2.37 3.86 7.33
N LEU A 43 2.49 2.57 7.11
CA LEU A 43 1.33 1.70 7.19
C LEU A 43 0.75 1.69 8.61
N GLU A 44 1.62 1.72 9.62
CA GLU A 44 1.14 1.76 10.98
C GLU A 44 0.37 3.03 11.28
N GLU A 45 0.73 4.13 10.65
CA GLU A 45 -0.01 5.37 10.83
C GLU A 45 -1.42 5.27 10.26
N LEU A 46 -1.63 4.37 9.32
CA LEU A 46 -2.96 4.17 8.73
C LEU A 46 -3.77 3.11 9.46
N ALA A 47 -3.19 2.49 10.48
CA ALA A 47 -3.77 1.29 11.05
C ALA A 47 -5.12 1.51 11.74
N GLY A 48 -5.44 2.73 12.11
CA GLY A 48 -6.72 3.01 12.75
C GLY A 48 -7.88 3.19 11.79
N ARG A 49 -7.65 3.11 10.50
CA ARG A 49 -8.70 3.36 9.53
C ARG A 49 -9.40 2.07 9.14
N ASP A 50 -10.68 2.20 8.81
CA ASP A 50 -11.47 1.04 8.37
C ASP A 50 -11.14 0.65 6.94
N GLU A 51 -10.75 1.61 6.14
CA GLU A 51 -10.44 1.36 4.75
C GLU A 51 -9.18 2.12 4.38
N ILE A 52 -8.25 1.42 3.76
CA ILE A 52 -6.96 1.98 3.39
C ILE A 52 -6.77 1.77 1.90
N HIS A 53 -6.37 2.83 1.21
CA HIS A 53 -6.11 2.78 -0.22
C HIS A 53 -4.63 2.97 -0.46
N LEU A 54 -4.02 2.05 -1.18
CA LEU A 54 -2.61 2.11 -1.53
C LEU A 54 -2.48 2.12 -3.05
N ASN A 55 -1.89 3.17 -3.58
CA ASN A 55 -1.68 3.28 -5.02
C ASN A 55 -0.25 2.89 -5.33
N LEU A 56 -0.09 1.88 -6.15
CA LEU A 56 1.21 1.29 -6.43
C LEU A 56 1.70 1.57 -7.84
N ALA A 57 1.07 2.51 -8.53
CA ALA A 57 1.41 2.80 -9.91
C ALA A 57 2.88 3.14 -10.12
N GLY A 58 3.48 3.82 -9.15
CA GLY A 58 4.88 4.23 -9.25
C GLY A 58 5.89 3.24 -8.69
N VAL A 59 5.44 2.07 -8.22
CA VAL A 59 6.36 1.09 -7.65
C VAL A 59 7.10 0.40 -8.77
N GLU A 60 8.43 0.48 -8.73
CA GLU A 60 9.28 -0.14 -9.73
C GLU A 60 9.78 -1.50 -9.29
N TYR A 61 9.89 -1.72 -8.00
CA TYR A 61 10.32 -2.97 -7.43
C TYR A 61 9.73 -3.12 -6.05
N CYS A 62 9.30 -4.34 -5.73
CA CYS A 62 8.78 -4.61 -4.40
C CYS A 62 9.13 -6.05 -4.05
N ASP A 63 9.86 -6.23 -2.96
CA ASP A 63 10.18 -7.58 -2.51
C ASP A 63 8.98 -8.19 -1.76
N LEU A 64 9.11 -9.47 -1.44
CA LEU A 64 8.01 -10.18 -0.79
C LEU A 64 7.67 -9.62 0.57
N ALA A 65 8.68 -9.18 1.31
CA ALA A 65 8.43 -8.65 2.65
C ALA A 65 7.59 -7.38 2.59
N GLY A 66 7.90 -6.50 1.64
CA GLY A 66 7.13 -5.28 1.48
C GLY A 66 5.71 -5.56 1.02
N LEU A 67 5.57 -6.48 0.07
CA LEU A 67 4.25 -6.85 -0.40
C LEU A 67 3.43 -7.46 0.72
N ARG A 68 4.06 -8.34 1.51
CA ARG A 68 3.38 -8.97 2.62
C ARG A 68 2.91 -7.95 3.66
N ALA A 69 3.74 -6.94 3.91
CA ALA A 69 3.36 -5.92 4.89
C ALA A 69 2.09 -5.20 4.46
N MET A 70 1.95 -4.91 3.16
CA MET A 70 0.75 -4.26 2.66
C MET A 70 -0.45 -5.18 2.73
N VAL A 71 -0.27 -6.45 2.37
CA VAL A 71 -1.36 -7.42 2.39
C VAL A 71 -1.84 -7.66 3.82
N LEU A 72 -0.92 -7.70 4.77
CA LEU A 72 -1.28 -7.95 6.16
C LEU A 72 -2.07 -6.82 6.79
N MET A 73 -2.08 -5.65 6.17
CA MET A 73 -2.96 -4.59 6.66
C MET A 73 -4.43 -5.00 6.53
N ALA A 74 -4.75 -5.79 5.51
CA ALA A 74 -6.09 -6.31 5.37
C ALA A 74 -6.31 -7.37 6.43
N GLY A 75 -7.45 -7.34 7.08
CA GLY A 75 -7.74 -8.35 8.08
C GLY A 75 -6.89 -8.26 9.33
N ALA A 76 -6.03 -7.26 9.43
CA ALA A 76 -5.21 -7.10 10.61
C ALA A 76 -6.02 -6.51 11.75
N GLY A 77 -7.21 -6.11 11.47
CA GLY A 77 -8.06 -5.59 12.51
C GLY A 77 -8.34 -6.68 13.52
N ARG A 78 -8.32 -6.30 14.75
CA ARG A 78 -8.71 -7.20 15.79
C ARG A 78 -10.20 -7.24 15.84
N SER A 79 -10.70 -8.31 16.35
CA SER A 79 -12.11 -8.46 16.54
C SER A 79 -12.84 -8.51 15.21
N SER A 80 -14.07 -8.18 15.23
CA SER A 80 -14.96 -8.34 14.10
C SER A 80 -14.75 -7.30 13.02
N ASP A 81 -14.01 -6.25 13.33
CA ASP A 81 -13.88 -5.18 12.37
C ASP A 81 -12.72 -5.48 11.46
N SER A 82 -12.99 -6.09 10.34
CA SER A 82 -11.94 -6.34 9.39
C SER A 82 -11.66 -5.06 8.63
N ARG A 83 -10.39 -4.75 8.52
CA ARG A 83 -9.95 -3.62 7.74
C ARG A 83 -9.95 -4.00 6.28
N ARG A 84 -10.33 -3.05 5.45
CA ARG A 84 -10.33 -3.24 4.02
C ARG A 84 -9.14 -2.49 3.43
N VAL A 85 -8.37 -3.18 2.62
CA VAL A 85 -7.23 -2.59 1.93
C VAL A 85 -7.48 -2.71 0.44
N VAL A 86 -7.42 -1.57 -0.25
CA VAL A 86 -7.61 -1.53 -1.70
C VAL A 86 -6.28 -1.16 -2.34
N LEU A 87 -5.77 -2.05 -3.18
CA LEU A 87 -4.54 -1.81 -3.92
C LEU A 87 -4.90 -1.33 -5.32
N HIS A 88 -4.45 -0.13 -5.66
CA HIS A 88 -4.75 0.50 -6.94
C HIS A 88 -3.54 0.42 -7.85
N GLU A 89 -3.79 0.15 -9.12
CA GLU A 89 -2.79 0.20 -10.18
C GLU A 89 -1.58 -0.66 -9.85
N VAL A 90 -1.86 -1.89 -9.43
CA VAL A 90 -0.81 -2.82 -9.06
C VAL A 90 -0.02 -3.19 -10.31
N PRO A 91 1.31 -3.04 -10.29
CA PRO A 91 2.11 -3.45 -11.44
C PRO A 91 1.90 -4.93 -11.76
N PRO A 92 1.94 -5.30 -13.04
CA PRO A 92 1.65 -6.69 -13.41
C PRO A 92 2.51 -7.73 -12.72
N GLN A 93 3.80 -7.43 -12.49
CA GLN A 93 4.66 -8.37 -11.80
C GLN A 93 4.16 -8.65 -10.38
N LEU A 94 3.66 -7.63 -9.70
CA LEU A 94 3.16 -7.81 -8.36
C LEU A 94 1.83 -8.55 -8.35
N GLN A 95 0.99 -8.31 -9.35
CA GLN A 95 -0.23 -9.09 -9.46
C GLN A 95 0.08 -10.57 -9.65
N THR A 96 1.09 -10.88 -10.46
CA THR A 96 1.51 -12.25 -10.67
C THR A 96 1.97 -12.89 -9.36
N VAL A 97 2.77 -12.17 -8.59
CA VAL A 97 3.27 -12.70 -7.32
C VAL A 97 2.12 -12.92 -6.35
N LEU A 98 1.19 -11.96 -6.27
CA LEU A 98 0.04 -12.11 -5.37
C LEU A 98 -0.74 -13.38 -5.69
N GLY A 99 -0.92 -13.67 -6.98
CA GLY A 99 -1.63 -14.87 -7.38
C GLY A 99 -0.86 -16.13 -7.07
N ILE A 100 0.45 -16.13 -7.30
CA ILE A 100 1.27 -17.32 -7.07
C ILE A 100 1.30 -17.68 -5.59
N VAL A 101 1.46 -16.70 -4.73
CA VAL A 101 1.53 -16.97 -3.29
C VAL A 101 0.16 -17.07 -2.64
N GLY A 102 -0.90 -16.77 -3.38
CA GLY A 102 -2.26 -16.89 -2.87
C GLY A 102 -2.72 -15.73 -2.01
N TRP A 103 -1.97 -14.64 -1.98
CA TRP A 103 -2.34 -13.51 -1.13
C TRP A 103 -3.47 -12.68 -1.71
N ASP A 104 -3.75 -12.83 -3.01
CA ASP A 104 -4.86 -12.12 -3.63
C ASP A 104 -6.22 -12.58 -3.09
N SER A 105 -6.26 -13.70 -2.38
CA SER A 105 -7.48 -14.18 -1.76
C SER A 105 -7.62 -13.75 -0.30
N THR A 106 -6.75 -12.88 0.16
CA THR A 106 -6.78 -12.44 1.56
C THR A 106 -8.09 -11.72 1.85
N PRO A 107 -8.81 -12.11 2.90
CA PRO A 107 -10.06 -11.41 3.25
C PRO A 107 -9.77 -9.94 3.54
N GLY A 108 -10.60 -9.07 2.98
CA GLY A 108 -10.43 -7.63 3.15
C GLY A 108 -9.50 -7.00 2.15
N LEU A 109 -8.81 -7.78 1.34
CA LEU A 109 -7.93 -7.22 0.31
C LEU A 109 -8.70 -7.12 -1.00
N VAL A 110 -8.66 -5.95 -1.61
CA VAL A 110 -9.28 -5.70 -2.89
C VAL A 110 -8.21 -5.20 -3.84
N ILE A 111 -8.13 -5.81 -5.01
CA ILE A 111 -7.20 -5.37 -6.03
C ILE A 111 -8.00 -4.67 -7.11
N ASP A 112 -7.83 -3.36 -7.19
CA ASP A 112 -8.56 -2.55 -8.16
C ASP A 112 -7.67 -2.41 -9.37
N GLN A 113 -8.07 -3.08 -10.45
CA GLN A 113 -7.26 -3.12 -11.67
C GLN A 113 -7.56 -1.98 -12.62
N ARG A 114 -8.54 -1.17 -12.29
CA ARG A 114 -8.85 -0.04 -13.15
C ARG A 114 -7.84 1.06 -12.92
N PRO A 115 -7.41 1.75 -13.97
CA PRO A 115 -6.51 2.88 -13.79
C PRO A 115 -7.17 3.92 -12.91
N SER A 116 -6.52 4.32 -11.83
CA SER A 116 -7.08 5.35 -10.99
C SER A 116 -6.82 6.70 -11.65
N GLY A 117 -7.67 7.65 -11.35
CA GLY A 117 -7.53 8.97 -11.95
C GLY A 117 -8.04 9.07 -13.36
N ARG A 118 -8.58 8.02 -13.91
CA ARG A 118 -9.23 8.10 -15.22
C ARG A 118 -10.67 8.48 -15.00
N GLY A 119 -11.04 9.48 -15.64
CA GLY A 119 -12.40 9.95 -15.51
C GLY A 119 -13.39 8.94 -15.99
#